data_5d6aefe45bce051f8503f43820bcc411
#
_entry.id   5d6aefe45bce051f8503f43820bcc411
#
_cell.length_a   1.000
_cell.length_b   1.000
_cell.length_c   1.000
_cell.angle_alpha   90.00
_cell.angle_beta   90.00
_cell.angle_gamma   90.00
#
_symmetry.space_group_name_H-M   'P 1'
#
loop_
_entity.id
_entity.type
_entity.pdbx_description
1 polymer ?
#
loop_
_entity_poly.entity_id
_entity_poly.type
_entity_poly.pdbx_seq_one_letter_code
_entity_poly.pdbx_strand_id
1 'polypeptide(L)'
;RKTKRREVHKKFLDKLSNLILPDIEKLQRIESTVENFKYCIHGDVRNSLSQIPNGSIDLVITSPPYLNSRDYTDIYLAELWILDLVKSYEELKQLRHKTFISHVQVKHGVIEELNIPELKRVLKKLHEKKMEMWNEDLPTMIKGYFKDMDTLFAQLRLKMQPNRKVFFNVANSAYYGVEIKVDEIVSAIAETHGFTINEI
;
A
#
# COMPACT_ATOMS: atom_id res chain seq x y z
N ARG A 1 -2.94 17.03 -26.42
CA ARG A 1 -1.85 17.80 -27.10
C ARG A 1 -0.68 16.83 -27.33
N LYS A 2 -0.33 16.53 -28.60
CA LYS A 2 0.88 15.74 -28.90
C LYS A 2 2.10 16.60 -28.56
N THR A 3 2.83 16.23 -27.52
CA THR A 3 4.09 16.89 -27.15
C THR A 3 5.14 16.54 -28.21
N LYS A 4 5.79 17.54 -28.79
CA LYS A 4 6.84 17.26 -29.79
C LYS A 4 8.02 16.56 -29.13
N ARG A 5 8.58 15.52 -29.77
CA ARG A 5 9.71 14.70 -29.26
C ARG A 5 10.88 15.53 -28.71
N ARG A 6 11.19 16.69 -29.34
CA ARG A 6 12.23 17.64 -28.87
C ARG A 6 11.90 18.27 -27.51
N GLU A 7 10.62 18.54 -27.22
CA GLU A 7 10.18 19.12 -25.93
C GLU A 7 10.31 18.12 -24.78
N VAL A 8 10.03 16.83 -25.06
CA VAL A 8 10.18 15.76 -24.05
C VAL A 8 11.65 15.62 -23.68
N HIS A 9 12.54 15.54 -24.67
CA HIS A 9 13.99 15.41 -24.44
C HIS A 9 14.55 16.62 -23.66
N LYS A 10 14.16 17.83 -24.05
CA LYS A 10 14.56 19.05 -23.34
C LYS A 10 14.10 19.04 -21.88
N LYS A 11 12.82 18.73 -21.62
CA LYS A 11 12.27 18.66 -20.27
C LYS A 11 12.93 17.57 -19.41
N PHE A 12 13.31 16.45 -20.03
CA PHE A 12 14.07 15.39 -19.34
C PHE A 12 15.44 15.91 -18.91
N LEU A 13 16.20 16.52 -19.83
CA LEU A 13 17.52 17.07 -19.51
C LEU A 13 17.43 18.19 -18.47
N ASP A 14 16.46 19.08 -18.58
CA ASP A 14 16.22 20.16 -17.61
C ASP A 14 15.96 19.60 -16.20
N LYS A 15 15.12 18.55 -16.08
CA LYS A 15 14.87 17.90 -14.80
C LYS A 15 16.11 17.17 -14.27
N LEU A 16 16.84 16.49 -15.14
CA LEU A 16 18.04 15.79 -14.75
C LEU A 16 19.08 16.77 -14.18
N SER A 17 19.36 17.87 -14.91
CA SER A 17 20.39 18.82 -14.53
C SER A 17 20.00 19.73 -13.37
N ASN A 18 18.74 20.15 -13.29
CA ASN A 18 18.31 21.19 -12.34
C ASN A 18 17.65 20.63 -11.07
N LEU A 19 17.28 19.35 -11.05
CA LEU A 19 16.64 18.74 -9.90
C LEU A 19 17.39 17.48 -9.44
N ILE A 20 17.52 16.48 -10.31
CA ILE A 20 18.00 15.16 -9.93
C ILE A 20 19.48 15.20 -9.51
N LEU A 21 20.36 15.76 -10.34
CA LEU A 21 21.78 15.83 -10.03
C LEU A 21 22.08 16.65 -8.77
N PRO A 22 21.51 17.86 -8.57
CA PRO A 22 21.69 18.59 -7.31
C PRO A 22 21.16 17.85 -6.07
N ASP A 23 20.09 17.10 -6.19
CA ASP A 23 19.56 16.31 -5.06
C ASP A 23 20.46 15.11 -4.74
N ILE A 24 21.03 14.44 -5.76
CA ILE A 24 22.03 13.38 -5.56
C ILE A 24 23.26 13.93 -4.84
N GLU A 25 23.77 15.10 -5.25
CA GLU A 25 24.92 15.73 -4.59
C GLU A 25 24.63 16.07 -3.11
N LYS A 26 23.42 16.56 -2.80
CA LYS A 26 23.00 16.82 -1.41
C LYS A 26 22.96 15.52 -0.60
N LEU A 27 22.37 14.47 -1.15
CA LEU A 27 22.29 13.17 -0.49
C LEU A 27 23.68 12.58 -0.21
N GLN A 28 24.60 12.65 -1.18
CA GLN A 28 25.98 12.20 -1.00
C GLN A 28 26.71 12.94 0.13
N ARG A 29 26.45 14.24 0.31
CA ARG A 29 27.02 15.02 1.44
C ARG A 29 26.45 14.56 2.79
N ILE A 30 25.16 14.18 2.85
CA ILE A 30 24.54 13.67 4.07
C ILE A 30 25.08 12.26 4.38
N GLU A 31 25.27 11.42 3.37
CA GLU A 31 25.77 10.06 3.54
C GLU A 31 27.17 9.99 4.16
N SER A 32 28.02 10.98 3.87
CA SER A 32 29.39 11.01 4.44
C SER A 32 29.43 11.27 5.96
N THR A 33 28.32 11.73 6.55
CA THR A 33 28.23 12.09 7.98
C THR A 33 27.50 11.04 8.84
N VAL A 34 26.92 10.02 8.23
CA VAL A 34 26.13 9.00 8.93
C VAL A 34 26.69 7.62 8.61
N GLU A 35 27.25 6.94 9.61
CA GLU A 35 27.54 5.50 9.50
C GLU A 35 26.24 4.75 9.33
N ASN A 36 25.88 4.38 8.11
CA ASN A 36 24.56 3.85 7.79
C ASN A 36 24.59 2.42 7.28
N PHE A 37 23.93 1.56 8.02
CA PHE A 37 23.42 0.33 7.50
C PHE A 37 22.08 0.61 6.80
N LYS A 38 22.08 0.73 5.47
CA LYS A 38 20.87 0.83 4.67
C LYS A 38 20.54 -0.54 4.11
N TYR A 39 19.37 -1.04 4.42
CA TYR A 39 18.84 -2.26 3.83
C TYR A 39 17.64 -1.94 2.97
N CYS A 40 17.67 -2.34 1.70
CA CYS A 40 16.50 -2.37 0.84
C CYS A 40 16.03 -3.82 0.73
N ILE A 41 14.92 -4.13 1.37
CA ILE A 41 14.28 -5.44 1.27
C ILE A 41 13.23 -5.36 0.18
N HIS A 42 13.49 -6.01 -0.96
CA HIS A 42 12.54 -6.10 -2.04
C HIS A 42 11.61 -7.29 -1.82
N GLY A 43 10.29 -7.05 -1.84
CA GLY A 43 9.29 -8.10 -1.71
C GLY A 43 7.95 -7.60 -1.17
N ASP A 44 7.04 -8.54 -1.01
CA ASP A 44 5.76 -8.30 -0.36
C ASP A 44 5.96 -8.12 1.14
N VAL A 45 5.59 -6.97 1.67
CA VAL A 45 5.77 -6.63 3.08
C VAL A 45 5.09 -7.61 4.04
N ARG A 46 3.99 -8.26 3.62
CA ARG A 46 3.29 -9.28 4.41
C ARG A 46 4.18 -10.49 4.72
N ASN A 47 5.21 -10.74 3.90
CA ASN A 47 6.16 -11.86 4.04
C ASN A 47 7.60 -11.39 4.29
N SER A 48 8.02 -10.28 3.67
CA SER A 48 9.40 -9.79 3.69
C SER A 48 9.84 -9.31 5.07
N LEU A 49 8.91 -8.91 5.94
CA LEU A 49 9.20 -8.58 7.33
C LEU A 49 9.81 -9.77 8.11
N SER A 50 9.64 -11.01 7.66
CA SER A 50 10.30 -12.17 8.26
C SER A 50 11.83 -12.07 8.25
N GLN A 51 12.41 -11.31 7.30
CA GLN A 51 13.85 -11.07 7.17
C GLN A 51 14.40 -10.10 8.23
N ILE A 52 13.53 -9.37 8.92
CA ILE A 52 13.90 -8.42 9.97
C ILE A 52 13.87 -9.15 11.31
N PRO A 53 14.89 -8.98 12.18
CA PRO A 53 14.86 -9.57 13.52
C PRO A 53 13.66 -9.08 14.35
N ASN A 54 13.14 -9.95 15.22
CA ASN A 54 12.06 -9.56 16.13
C ASN A 54 12.55 -8.50 17.13
N GLY A 55 11.68 -7.55 17.47
CA GLY A 55 11.98 -6.50 18.43
C GLY A 55 13.14 -5.57 18.01
N SER A 56 13.37 -5.38 16.71
CA SER A 56 14.48 -4.55 16.20
C SER A 56 14.03 -3.23 15.57
N ILE A 57 12.73 -3.01 15.40
CA ILE A 57 12.20 -1.80 14.78
C ILE A 57 11.79 -0.79 15.85
N ASP A 58 12.34 0.41 15.78
CA ASP A 58 12.02 1.54 16.66
C ASP A 58 10.93 2.46 16.09
N LEU A 59 10.81 2.56 14.78
CA LEU A 59 9.87 3.45 14.12
C LEU A 59 9.40 2.85 12.80
N VAL A 60 8.10 2.94 12.54
CA VAL A 60 7.50 2.65 11.24
C VAL A 60 6.84 3.90 10.70
N ILE A 61 7.13 4.24 9.45
CA ILE A 61 6.44 5.29 8.70
C ILE A 61 6.04 4.68 7.38
N THR A 62 4.74 4.60 7.10
CA THR A 62 4.24 3.95 5.89
C THR A 62 2.94 4.54 5.40
N SER A 63 2.72 4.43 4.10
CA SER A 63 1.45 4.68 3.41
C SER A 63 1.15 3.47 2.55
N PRO A 64 0.37 2.50 3.04
CA PRO A 64 0.00 1.33 2.25
C PRO A 64 -0.91 1.72 1.08
N PRO A 65 -1.16 0.82 0.12
CA PRO A 65 -2.13 1.07 -0.93
C PRO A 65 -3.49 1.50 -0.35
N TYR A 66 -4.10 2.51 -0.97
CA TYR A 66 -5.40 3.01 -0.49
C TYR A 66 -6.56 2.15 -1.01
N LEU A 67 -7.60 2.06 -0.22
CA LEU A 67 -8.84 1.38 -0.60
C LEU A 67 -9.63 2.26 -1.59
N ASN A 68 -9.17 2.37 -2.83
CA ASN A 68 -9.77 3.26 -3.83
C ASN A 68 -10.05 2.61 -5.18
N SER A 69 -10.05 1.29 -5.25
CA SER A 69 -10.27 0.49 -6.47
C SER A 69 -9.29 0.75 -7.64
N ARG A 70 -8.23 1.52 -7.43
CA ARG A 70 -7.21 1.74 -8.46
C ARG A 70 -6.12 0.68 -8.37
N ASP A 71 -5.83 0.07 -9.51
CA ASP A 71 -4.72 -0.86 -9.66
C ASP A 71 -3.41 -0.08 -9.85
N TYR A 72 -2.52 -0.17 -8.87
CA TYR A 72 -1.21 0.46 -8.93
C TYR A 72 -0.34 -0.09 -10.07
N THR A 73 -0.57 -1.33 -10.50
CA THR A 73 0.16 -1.91 -11.63
C THR A 73 -0.23 -1.25 -12.96
N ASP A 74 -1.48 -0.76 -13.09
CA ASP A 74 -1.90 0.04 -14.23
C ASP A 74 -1.33 1.46 -14.17
N ILE A 75 -1.27 2.05 -12.98
CA ILE A 75 -0.71 3.41 -12.78
C ILE A 75 0.78 3.44 -13.15
N TYR A 76 1.54 2.43 -12.72
CA TYR A 76 2.98 2.32 -12.94
C TYR A 76 3.35 1.40 -14.11
N LEU A 77 2.42 1.10 -15.01
CA LEU A 77 2.65 0.17 -16.12
C LEU A 77 3.84 0.60 -17.00
N ALA A 78 3.96 1.89 -17.28
CA ALA A 78 5.05 2.41 -18.10
C ALA A 78 6.42 2.23 -17.40
N GLU A 79 6.48 2.52 -16.10
CA GLU A 79 7.69 2.35 -15.28
C GLU A 79 8.05 0.88 -15.15
N LEU A 80 7.08 0.01 -14.88
CA LEU A 80 7.29 -1.44 -14.80
C LEU A 80 7.87 -2.00 -16.10
N TRP A 81 7.38 -1.51 -17.24
CA TRP A 81 7.86 -1.95 -18.55
C TRP A 81 9.24 -1.38 -18.89
N ILE A 82 9.49 -0.07 -18.64
CA ILE A 82 10.78 0.58 -18.91
C ILE A 82 11.91 -0.03 -18.07
N LEU A 83 11.60 -0.40 -16.81
CA LEU A 83 12.53 -1.02 -15.88
C LEU A 83 12.68 -2.54 -16.09
N ASP A 84 12.06 -3.10 -17.12
CA ASP A 84 12.09 -4.54 -17.44
C ASP A 84 11.57 -5.46 -16.31
N LEU A 85 10.69 -4.91 -15.46
CA LEU A 85 10.06 -5.63 -14.34
C LEU A 85 8.84 -6.44 -14.79
N VAL A 86 8.23 -6.05 -15.91
CA VAL A 86 7.10 -6.74 -16.57
C VAL A 86 7.29 -6.66 -18.07
N LYS A 87 7.29 -7.83 -18.75
CA LYS A 87 7.53 -7.96 -20.19
C LYS A 87 6.28 -8.32 -20.97
N SER A 88 5.24 -8.80 -20.29
CA SER A 88 4.00 -9.27 -20.91
C SER A 88 2.79 -8.96 -20.03
N TYR A 89 1.60 -8.99 -20.64
CA TYR A 89 0.35 -8.84 -19.91
C TYR A 89 0.13 -9.98 -18.88
N GLU A 90 0.62 -11.17 -19.18
CA GLU A 90 0.51 -12.31 -18.28
C GLU A 90 1.39 -12.11 -17.02
N GLU A 91 2.61 -11.59 -17.16
CA GLU A 91 3.45 -11.23 -16.02
C GLU A 91 2.83 -10.11 -15.18
N LEU A 92 2.20 -9.11 -15.82
CA LEU A 92 1.47 -8.07 -15.13
C LEU A 92 0.33 -8.65 -14.28
N LYS A 93 -0.40 -9.61 -14.84
CA LYS A 93 -1.49 -10.31 -14.14
C LYS A 93 -0.99 -11.09 -12.92
N GLN A 94 0.15 -11.78 -13.08
CA GLN A 94 0.80 -12.48 -11.97
C GLN A 94 1.27 -11.51 -10.88
N LEU A 95 1.80 -10.34 -11.26
CA LEU A 95 2.19 -9.30 -10.32
C LEU A 95 0.99 -8.79 -9.51
N ARG A 96 -0.16 -8.54 -10.16
CA ARG A 96 -1.40 -8.12 -9.49
C ARG A 96 -1.84 -9.07 -8.38
N HIS A 97 -1.70 -10.38 -8.59
CA HIS A 97 -2.04 -11.37 -7.56
C HIS A 97 -1.11 -11.32 -6.33
N LYS A 98 0.06 -10.70 -6.46
CA LYS A 98 1.05 -10.58 -5.38
C LYS A 98 0.98 -9.24 -4.64
N THR A 99 0.22 -8.26 -5.14
CA THR A 99 0.07 -6.96 -4.49
C THR A 99 -0.98 -7.00 -3.36
N PHE A 100 -0.98 -5.97 -2.53
CA PHE A 100 -2.07 -5.74 -1.57
C PHE A 100 -3.42 -5.69 -2.29
N ILE A 101 -4.44 -6.26 -1.67
CA ILE A 101 -5.81 -6.25 -2.20
C ILE A 101 -6.37 -4.83 -2.03
N SER A 102 -6.39 -4.06 -3.10
CA SER A 102 -6.88 -2.67 -3.08
C SER A 102 -7.78 -2.31 -4.26
N HIS A 103 -7.99 -3.27 -5.18
CA HIS A 103 -8.75 -3.09 -6.42
C HIS A 103 -9.48 -4.38 -6.82
N VAL A 104 -10.48 -4.25 -7.70
CA VAL A 104 -11.38 -5.34 -8.10
C VAL A 104 -10.95 -6.11 -9.36
N GLN A 105 -9.79 -5.79 -9.96
CA GLN A 105 -9.32 -6.44 -11.20
C GLN A 105 -8.83 -7.88 -10.97
N VAL A 106 -8.60 -8.26 -9.72
CA VAL A 106 -8.25 -9.63 -9.34
C VAL A 106 -9.40 -10.26 -8.58
N LYS A 107 -9.83 -11.43 -9.02
CA LYS A 107 -10.81 -12.22 -8.26
C LYS A 107 -10.11 -12.95 -7.13
N HIS A 108 -10.58 -12.69 -5.94
CA HIS A 108 -10.13 -13.37 -4.72
C HIS A 108 -11.13 -14.46 -4.35
N GLY A 109 -10.63 -15.58 -3.82
CA GLY A 109 -11.49 -16.63 -3.27
C GLY A 109 -12.22 -16.18 -2.00
N VAL A 110 -12.72 -17.14 -1.23
CA VAL A 110 -13.37 -16.85 0.05
C VAL A 110 -12.36 -16.25 1.02
N ILE A 111 -12.62 -15.04 1.49
CA ILE A 111 -11.80 -14.33 2.48
C ILE A 111 -12.54 -14.34 3.81
N GLU A 112 -11.85 -14.80 4.83
CA GLU A 112 -12.37 -14.80 6.20
C GLU A 112 -12.64 -13.36 6.66
N GLU A 113 -13.80 -13.15 7.26
CA GLU A 113 -14.21 -11.84 7.75
C GLU A 113 -13.61 -11.57 9.13
N LEU A 114 -12.97 -10.41 9.27
CA LEU A 114 -12.45 -9.97 10.55
C LEU A 114 -13.59 -9.61 11.52
N ASN A 115 -13.39 -9.91 12.80
CA ASN A 115 -14.35 -9.58 13.83
C ASN A 115 -14.24 -8.11 14.28
N ILE A 116 -14.32 -7.18 13.33
CA ILE A 116 -14.29 -5.72 13.56
C ILE A 116 -15.72 -5.18 13.34
N PRO A 117 -16.38 -4.62 14.39
CA PRO A 117 -17.78 -4.19 14.29
C PRO A 117 -18.05 -3.18 13.18
N GLU A 118 -17.12 -2.22 12.96
CA GLU A 118 -17.25 -1.20 11.92
C GLU A 118 -17.20 -1.81 10.52
N LEU A 119 -16.25 -2.74 10.29
CA LEU A 119 -16.14 -3.46 9.02
C LEU A 119 -17.40 -4.25 8.74
N LYS A 120 -17.95 -4.95 9.74
CA LYS A 120 -19.21 -5.71 9.60
C LYS A 120 -20.38 -4.80 9.21
N ARG A 121 -20.49 -3.61 9.83
CA ARG A 121 -21.53 -2.61 9.48
C ARG A 121 -21.38 -2.15 8.02
N VAL A 122 -20.19 -1.86 7.58
CA VAL A 122 -19.90 -1.47 6.20
C VAL A 122 -20.28 -2.57 5.23
N LEU A 123 -19.83 -3.81 5.47
CA LEU A 123 -20.12 -4.96 4.60
C LEU A 123 -21.62 -5.25 4.52
N LYS A 124 -22.36 -5.12 5.64
CA LYS A 124 -23.82 -5.27 5.66
C LYS A 124 -24.50 -4.21 4.78
N LYS A 125 -24.16 -2.92 4.93
CA LYS A 125 -24.69 -1.83 4.11
C LYS A 125 -24.39 -2.03 2.63
N LEU A 126 -23.19 -2.48 2.29
CA LEU A 126 -22.82 -2.80 0.91
C LEU A 126 -23.63 -4.00 0.39
N HIS A 127 -23.86 -5.02 1.21
CA HIS A 127 -24.68 -6.15 0.80
C HIS A 127 -26.13 -5.72 0.45
N GLU A 128 -26.71 -4.78 1.19
CA GLU A 128 -28.02 -4.18 0.89
C GLU A 128 -28.04 -3.45 -0.47
N LYS A 129 -26.87 -2.99 -0.94
CA LYS A 129 -26.67 -2.32 -2.23
C LYS A 129 -26.24 -3.25 -3.37
N LYS A 130 -26.22 -4.57 -3.15
CA LYS A 130 -25.66 -5.54 -4.10
C LYS A 130 -26.24 -5.41 -5.52
N MET A 131 -27.53 -5.15 -5.65
CA MET A 131 -28.22 -5.00 -6.94
C MET A 131 -27.82 -3.73 -7.71
N GLU A 132 -27.25 -2.74 -7.03
CA GLU A 132 -26.77 -1.48 -7.62
C GLU A 132 -25.29 -1.57 -8.04
N MET A 133 -24.59 -2.64 -7.63
CA MET A 133 -23.14 -2.74 -7.83
C MET A 133 -22.79 -3.12 -9.26
N TRP A 134 -21.88 -2.35 -9.87
CA TRP A 134 -21.29 -2.68 -11.15
C TRP A 134 -20.29 -3.86 -11.05
N ASN A 135 -19.79 -4.17 -9.85
CA ASN A 135 -18.89 -5.29 -9.58
C ASN A 135 -19.25 -5.96 -8.26
N GLU A 136 -19.68 -7.21 -8.34
CA GLU A 136 -20.09 -8.02 -7.19
C GLU A 136 -18.90 -8.41 -6.29
N ASP A 137 -17.65 -8.32 -6.77
CA ASP A 137 -16.46 -8.65 -6.02
C ASP A 137 -16.02 -7.54 -5.05
N LEU A 138 -16.67 -6.36 -5.09
CA LEU A 138 -16.34 -5.22 -4.26
C LEU A 138 -16.33 -5.53 -2.74
N PRO A 139 -17.33 -6.18 -2.15
CA PRO A 139 -17.30 -6.55 -0.73
C PRO A 139 -16.14 -7.53 -0.40
N THR A 140 -15.82 -8.44 -1.34
CA THR A 140 -14.71 -9.39 -1.18
C THR A 140 -13.36 -8.66 -1.22
N MET A 141 -13.21 -7.70 -2.12
CA MET A 141 -12.03 -6.84 -2.18
C MET A 141 -11.84 -6.05 -0.89
N ILE A 142 -12.91 -5.46 -0.35
CA ILE A 142 -12.86 -4.71 0.92
C ILE A 142 -12.44 -5.62 2.08
N LYS A 143 -13.01 -6.82 2.18
CA LYS A 143 -12.58 -7.81 3.18
C LYS A 143 -11.10 -8.16 3.04
N GLY A 144 -10.64 -8.38 1.81
CA GLY A 144 -9.25 -8.70 1.51
C GLY A 144 -8.30 -7.59 1.89
N TYR A 145 -8.66 -6.35 1.60
CA TYR A 145 -7.87 -5.18 1.99
C TYR A 145 -7.62 -5.15 3.50
N PHE A 146 -8.66 -5.27 4.31
CA PHE A 146 -8.51 -5.25 5.76
C PHE A 146 -7.84 -6.52 6.30
N LYS A 147 -7.98 -7.67 5.63
CA LYS A 147 -7.24 -8.88 5.98
C LYS A 147 -5.73 -8.73 5.73
N ASP A 148 -5.34 -8.05 4.67
CA ASP A 148 -3.94 -7.70 4.42
C ASP A 148 -3.38 -6.75 5.49
N MET A 149 -4.19 -5.78 5.95
CA MET A 149 -3.82 -4.89 7.08
C MET A 149 -3.66 -5.69 8.39
N ASP A 150 -4.56 -6.62 8.66
CA ASP A 150 -4.48 -7.53 9.81
C ASP A 150 -3.16 -8.31 9.81
N THR A 151 -2.83 -8.90 8.67
CA THR A 151 -1.55 -9.62 8.48
C THR A 151 -0.34 -8.71 8.70
N LEU A 152 -0.39 -7.48 8.18
CA LEU A 152 0.69 -6.52 8.35
C LEU A 152 0.89 -6.12 9.82
N PHE A 153 -0.19 -5.80 10.55
CA PHE A 153 -0.08 -5.44 11.97
C PHE A 153 0.38 -6.59 12.84
N ALA A 154 -0.05 -7.83 12.52
CA ALA A 154 0.47 -9.03 13.19
C ALA A 154 2.00 -9.14 13.03
N GLN A 155 2.53 -8.91 11.83
CA GLN A 155 3.96 -8.92 11.57
C GLN A 155 4.68 -7.75 12.27
N LEU A 156 4.17 -6.54 12.16
CA LEU A 156 4.75 -5.35 12.79
C LEU A 156 4.85 -5.52 14.31
N ARG A 157 3.84 -6.11 14.94
CA ARG A 157 3.85 -6.38 16.39
C ARG A 157 5.04 -7.23 16.82
N LEU A 158 5.42 -8.20 16.02
CA LEU A 158 6.58 -9.06 16.29
C LEU A 158 7.92 -8.34 16.07
N LYS A 159 7.97 -7.42 15.11
CA LYS A 159 9.22 -6.78 14.67
C LYS A 159 9.54 -5.53 15.47
N MET A 160 8.54 -4.86 16.01
CA MET A 160 8.71 -3.63 16.76
C MET A 160 9.12 -3.90 18.21
N GLN A 161 9.95 -3.00 18.74
CA GLN A 161 10.20 -2.92 20.17
C GLN A 161 8.95 -2.39 20.91
N PRO A 162 8.79 -2.74 22.19
CA PRO A 162 7.73 -2.17 23.00
C PRO A 162 7.80 -0.62 23.09
N ASN A 163 6.65 0.03 23.18
CA ASN A 163 6.54 1.49 23.33
C ASN A 163 7.12 2.32 22.16
N ARG A 164 7.19 1.73 20.97
CA ARG A 164 7.62 2.42 19.75
C ARG A 164 6.43 2.86 18.90
N LYS A 165 6.67 3.75 17.94
CA LYS A 165 5.62 4.44 17.18
C LYS A 165 5.49 3.93 15.76
N VAL A 166 4.24 3.86 15.30
CA VAL A 166 3.87 3.65 13.90
C VAL A 166 3.12 4.88 13.41
N PHE A 167 3.58 5.47 12.30
CA PHE A 167 2.85 6.48 11.54
C PHE A 167 2.30 5.81 10.29
N PHE A 168 1.00 5.68 10.24
CA PHE A 168 0.30 4.89 9.23
C PHE A 168 -0.68 5.78 8.46
N ASN A 169 -0.33 6.19 7.26
CA ASN A 169 -1.14 7.11 6.46
C ASN A 169 -2.08 6.33 5.54
N VAL A 170 -3.39 6.49 5.75
CA VAL A 170 -4.46 5.92 4.93
C VAL A 170 -5.44 7.01 4.50
N ALA A 171 -6.32 6.67 3.56
CA ALA A 171 -7.42 7.55 3.15
C ALA A 171 -8.75 6.81 3.29
N ASN A 172 -9.77 7.53 3.77
CA ASN A 172 -11.14 7.05 3.80
C ASN A 172 -11.71 6.92 2.38
N SER A 173 -12.67 6.04 2.21
CA SER A 173 -13.25 5.69 0.92
C SER A 173 -14.77 5.69 0.99
N ALA A 174 -15.43 5.69 -0.17
CA ALA A 174 -16.87 5.53 -0.25
C ALA A 174 -17.26 4.74 -1.51
N TYR A 175 -18.20 3.82 -1.38
CA TYR A 175 -18.76 3.06 -2.48
C TYR A 175 -20.27 3.00 -2.37
N TYR A 176 -20.98 3.35 -3.44
CA TYR A 176 -22.47 3.34 -3.49
C TYR A 176 -23.12 4.12 -2.35
N GLY A 177 -22.50 5.25 -1.94
CA GLY A 177 -22.99 6.08 -0.84
C GLY A 177 -22.70 5.49 0.55
N VAL A 178 -22.00 4.35 0.64
CA VAL A 178 -21.53 3.79 1.91
C VAL A 178 -20.12 4.29 2.18
N GLU A 179 -19.98 5.14 3.18
CA GLU A 179 -18.68 5.60 3.66
C GLU A 179 -17.94 4.46 4.36
N ILE A 180 -16.64 4.35 4.09
CA ILE A 180 -15.73 3.40 4.72
C ILE A 180 -14.65 4.22 5.41
N LYS A 181 -14.74 4.29 6.71
CA LYS A 181 -13.75 4.94 7.56
C LYS A 181 -12.55 4.01 7.75
N VAL A 182 -11.66 4.05 6.76
CA VAL A 182 -10.49 3.18 6.70
C VAL A 182 -9.59 3.40 7.89
N ASP A 183 -9.41 4.65 8.30
CA ASP A 183 -8.65 5.06 9.48
C ASP A 183 -9.17 4.40 10.77
N GLU A 184 -10.47 4.47 11.03
CA GLU A 184 -11.10 3.86 12.23
C GLU A 184 -10.99 2.32 12.20
N ILE A 185 -11.23 1.69 11.04
CA ILE A 185 -11.18 0.22 10.91
C ILE A 185 -9.74 -0.27 11.06
N VAL A 186 -8.77 0.42 10.44
CA VAL A 186 -7.34 0.06 10.56
C VAL A 186 -6.85 0.25 11.99
N SER A 187 -7.29 1.30 12.67
CA SER A 187 -7.02 1.52 14.09
C SER A 187 -7.54 0.37 14.95
N ALA A 188 -8.79 -0.04 14.74
CA ALA A 188 -9.37 -1.18 15.46
C ALA A 188 -8.61 -2.49 15.19
N ILE A 189 -8.15 -2.72 13.95
CA ILE A 189 -7.28 -3.87 13.62
C ILE A 189 -5.96 -3.78 14.39
N ALA A 190 -5.31 -2.62 14.40
CA ALA A 190 -4.06 -2.43 15.13
C ALA A 190 -4.21 -2.72 16.63
N GLU A 191 -5.32 -2.31 17.25
CA GLU A 191 -5.63 -2.60 18.65
C GLU A 191 -5.76 -4.10 18.93
N THR A 192 -6.32 -4.90 18.01
CA THR A 192 -6.38 -6.36 18.17
C THR A 192 -4.99 -7.02 18.23
N HIS A 193 -3.96 -6.35 17.69
CA HIS A 193 -2.57 -6.76 17.76
C HIS A 193 -1.78 -6.10 18.89
N GLY A 194 -2.45 -5.39 19.81
CA GLY A 194 -1.83 -4.80 21.00
C GLY A 194 -1.13 -3.47 20.74
N PHE A 195 -1.50 -2.75 19.68
CA PHE A 195 -1.13 -1.34 19.50
C PHE A 195 -2.12 -0.45 20.26
N THR A 196 -1.63 0.69 20.71
CA THR A 196 -2.46 1.75 21.30
C THR A 196 -2.58 2.88 20.30
N ILE A 197 -3.79 3.32 20.02
CA ILE A 197 -4.04 4.44 19.10
C ILE A 197 -3.91 5.75 19.90
N ASN A 198 -2.97 6.59 19.48
CA ASN A 198 -2.73 7.89 20.11
C ASN A 198 -3.50 9.02 19.40
N GLU A 199 -3.66 8.91 18.07
CA GLU A 199 -4.26 9.95 17.24
C GLU A 199 -4.76 9.33 15.92
N ILE A 200 -5.88 9.83 15.39
CA ILE A 200 -6.45 9.51 14.08
C ILE A 200 -6.67 10.80 13.29
#